data_13c39145b94ca65e677e2f2c178c53a9
#
_entry.id   13c39145b94ca65e677e2f2c178c53a9
#
_cell.length_a   1.000
_cell.length_b   1.000
_cell.length_c   1.000
_cell.angle_alpha   90.00
_cell.angle_beta   90.00
_cell.angle_gamma   90.00
#
_symmetry.space_group_name_H-M   'P 1'
#
loop_
_entity.id
_entity.type
_entity.pdbx_description
1 polymer ?
#
loop_
_entity_poly.entity_id
_entity_poly.type
_entity_poly.pdbx_seq_one_letter_code
_entity_poly.pdbx_strand_id
1 'polypeptide(L)' 'MRAAWYEKVGDAKDVLQVGQIDDPTPDSNEVLISVKTSGINPSDVKIRAGARGELQFSRVIPHSDGAGTIIEVGKDVN' A
#
# COMPACT_ATOMS: atom_id res chain seq x y z
N MET A 1 -2.99 -5.27 -10.88
CA MET A 1 -3.66 -5.67 -9.61
C MET A 1 -4.69 -4.64 -9.18
N ARG A 2 -5.70 -5.05 -8.45
CA ARG A 2 -6.59 -4.09 -7.83
C ARG A 2 -5.95 -3.54 -6.57
N ALA A 3 -6.11 -2.23 -6.37
CA ALA A 3 -5.59 -1.56 -5.19
C ALA A 3 -6.51 -0.42 -4.77
N ALA A 4 -6.37 -0.03 -3.51
CA ALA A 4 -6.94 1.21 -3.00
C ALA A 4 -5.77 2.14 -2.66
N TRP A 5 -5.88 3.42 -3.00
CA TRP A 5 -4.81 4.38 -2.75
C TRP A 5 -5.39 5.78 -2.55
N TYR A 6 -4.53 6.70 -2.10
CA TYR A 6 -4.86 8.13 -2.08
C TYR A 6 -3.65 8.94 -2.53
N GLU A 7 -3.92 10.09 -3.11
CA GLU A 7 -2.89 10.98 -3.68
C GLU A 7 -2.83 12.32 -2.96
N LYS A 8 -3.74 12.55 -2.02
CA LYS A 8 -3.76 13.70 -1.12
C LYS A 8 -4.43 13.30 0.18
N VAL A 9 -4.15 14.04 1.24
CA VAL A 9 -4.78 13.81 2.54
C VAL A 9 -6.20 14.38 2.56
N GLY A 10 -7.06 13.83 3.42
CA GLY A 10 -8.43 14.26 3.58
C GLY A 10 -9.35 13.14 4.05
N ASP A 11 -10.65 13.36 3.92
CA ASP A 11 -11.66 12.37 4.27
C ASP A 11 -11.65 11.22 3.25
N ALA A 12 -11.89 10.00 3.74
CA ALA A 12 -11.85 8.80 2.91
C ALA A 12 -12.73 8.91 1.66
N LYS A 13 -13.96 9.41 1.81
CA LYS A 13 -14.90 9.56 0.70
C LYS A 13 -14.40 10.50 -0.39
N ASP A 14 -13.49 11.42 -0.06
CA ASP A 14 -12.99 12.43 -0.99
C ASP A 14 -11.66 12.04 -1.61
N VAL A 15 -10.85 11.21 -0.95
CA VAL A 15 -9.48 10.96 -1.36
C VAL A 15 -9.17 9.51 -1.72
N LEU A 16 -9.90 8.53 -1.17
CA LEU A 16 -9.65 7.12 -1.48
C LEU A 16 -10.14 6.78 -2.88
N GLN A 17 -9.28 6.13 -3.63
CA GLN A 17 -9.54 5.64 -4.97
C GLN A 17 -9.33 4.13 -5.01
N VAL A 18 -10.11 3.44 -5.82
CA VAL A 18 -9.98 1.99 -6.04
C VAL A 18 -9.90 1.73 -7.53
N GLY A 19 -8.94 0.93 -7.94
CA GLY A 19 -8.80 0.61 -9.35
C GLY A 19 -7.64 -0.33 -9.61
N GLN A 20 -7.25 -0.38 -10.88
CA GLN A 20 -6.13 -1.20 -11.33
C GLN A 20 -4.84 -0.38 -11.33
N ILE A 21 -3.77 -0.99 -10.85
CA ILE A 21 -2.41 -0.46 -10.99
C ILE A 21 -1.52 -1.60 -11.49
N ASP A 22 -0.35 -1.24 -12.00
CA ASP A 22 0.61 -2.24 -12.48
C ASP A 22 1.07 -3.12 -11.33
N ASP A 23 1.29 -4.40 -11.63
CA ASP A 23 1.88 -5.31 -10.65
C ASP A 23 3.34 -4.90 -10.39
N PRO A 24 3.77 -4.84 -9.12
CA PRO A 24 5.15 -4.52 -8.82
C PRO A 24 6.08 -5.67 -9.18
N THR A 25 7.35 -5.34 -9.39
CA THR A 25 8.41 -6.32 -9.62
C THR A 25 9.37 -6.26 -8.44
N PRO A 26 9.72 -7.39 -7.82
CA PRO A 26 10.65 -7.37 -6.69
C PRO A 26 12.07 -7.06 -7.16
N ASP A 27 12.78 -6.24 -6.40
CA ASP A 27 14.21 -6.04 -6.58
C ASP A 27 14.98 -7.28 -6.09
N SER A 28 16.30 -7.30 -6.31
CA SER A 28 17.10 -8.50 -6.07
C SER A 28 17.03 -9.06 -4.65
N ASN A 29 16.79 -8.21 -3.65
CA ASN A 29 16.68 -8.62 -2.24
C ASN A 29 15.24 -8.60 -1.70
N GLU A 30 14.27 -8.51 -2.59
CA GLU A 30 12.87 -8.39 -2.23
C GLU A 30 12.07 -9.62 -2.63
N VAL A 31 10.90 -9.77 -2.03
CA VAL A 31 9.92 -10.78 -2.41
C VAL A 31 8.62 -10.10 -2.82
N LEU A 32 7.89 -10.74 -3.72
CA LEU A 32 6.55 -10.30 -4.11
C LEU A 32 5.53 -11.17 -3.37
N ILE A 33 4.61 -10.52 -2.68
CA ILE A 33 3.59 -11.18 -1.88
C ILE A 33 2.22 -10.96 -2.51
N SER A 34 1.48 -12.06 -2.71
CA SER A 34 0.04 -11.98 -3.00
C SER A 34 -0.68 -11.76 -1.68
N VAL A 35 -1.11 -10.53 -1.43
CA VAL A 35 -1.75 -10.13 -0.17
C VAL A 35 -3.15 -10.72 -0.10
N LYS A 36 -3.45 -11.43 0.97
CA LYS A 36 -4.77 -12.04 1.22
C LYS A 36 -5.58 -11.27 2.23
N THR A 37 -4.92 -10.64 3.20
CA THR A 37 -5.56 -9.80 4.22
C THR A 37 -4.74 -8.55 4.45
N SER A 38 -5.44 -7.46 4.78
CA SER A 38 -4.80 -6.17 5.06
C SER A 38 -5.42 -5.61 6.34
N GLY A 39 -4.59 -5.33 7.33
CA GLY A 39 -5.04 -4.84 8.64
C GLY A 39 -5.18 -3.34 8.67
N ILE A 40 -6.24 -2.85 9.27
CA ILE A 40 -6.49 -1.42 9.46
C ILE A 40 -6.15 -1.04 10.90
N ASN A 41 -5.30 -0.03 11.05
CA ASN A 41 -4.93 0.53 12.35
C ASN A 41 -5.43 1.98 12.46
N PRO A 42 -5.64 2.50 13.69
CA PRO A 42 -6.03 3.92 13.85
C PRO A 42 -5.04 4.89 13.20
N SER A 43 -3.75 4.55 13.17
CA SER A 43 -2.73 5.37 12.51
C SER A 43 -2.96 5.52 11.01
N ASP A 44 -3.52 4.51 10.35
CA ASP A 44 -3.80 4.56 8.91
C ASP A 44 -4.84 5.64 8.61
N VAL A 45 -5.87 5.72 9.45
CA VAL A 45 -6.94 6.74 9.33
C VAL A 45 -6.37 8.13 9.60
N LYS A 46 -5.56 8.27 10.63
CA LYS A 46 -4.98 9.56 11.04
C LYS A 46 -4.02 10.08 9.98
N ILE A 47 -3.16 9.24 9.41
CA ILE A 47 -2.21 9.64 8.37
C ILE A 47 -2.97 10.08 7.12
N ARG A 48 -3.97 9.34 6.71
CA ARG A 48 -4.78 9.70 5.54
C ARG A 48 -5.51 11.03 5.77
N ALA A 49 -6.01 11.27 6.99
CA ALA A 49 -6.71 12.51 7.33
C ALA A 49 -5.79 13.73 7.42
N GLY A 50 -4.47 13.54 7.43
CA GLY A 50 -3.52 14.64 7.44
C GLY A 50 -2.82 14.89 8.76
N ALA A 51 -2.91 13.98 9.76
CA ALA A 51 -2.30 14.17 11.07
C ALA A 51 -0.77 14.33 11.02
N ARG A 52 -0.11 13.79 9.99
CA ARG A 52 1.33 13.91 9.76
C ARG A 52 1.68 14.89 8.64
N GLY A 53 0.72 15.75 8.23
CA GLY A 53 0.91 16.72 7.19
C GLY A 53 0.67 16.16 5.80
N GLU A 54 1.24 16.82 4.80
CA GLU A 54 1.09 16.43 3.40
C GLU A 54 1.87 15.18 3.07
N LEU A 55 1.49 14.51 1.99
CA LEU A 55 2.15 13.30 1.51
C LEU A 55 3.55 13.61 0.99
N GLN A 56 4.48 12.69 1.27
CA GLN A 56 5.84 12.74 0.73
C GLN A 56 5.94 11.99 -0.62
N PHE A 57 4.89 11.30 -1.02
CA PHE A 57 4.84 10.51 -2.24
C PHE A 57 3.64 10.93 -3.06
N SER A 58 3.70 10.69 -4.37
CA SER A 58 2.59 11.01 -5.28
C SER A 58 1.36 10.14 -5.05
N ARG A 59 1.57 8.96 -4.47
CA ARG A 59 0.51 7.97 -4.22
C ARG A 59 0.87 7.15 -2.99
N VAL A 60 -0.13 6.87 -2.16
CA VAL A 60 0.03 6.00 -0.99
C VAL A 60 -1.03 4.91 -1.01
N ILE A 61 -0.60 3.67 -0.96
CA ILE A 61 -1.47 2.53 -0.69
C ILE A 61 -1.44 2.35 0.83
N PRO A 62 -2.58 2.53 1.51
CA PRO A 62 -2.60 2.53 2.97
C PRO A 62 -2.38 1.14 3.55
N HIS A 63 -2.21 1.12 4.83
CA HIS A 63 -2.02 -0.01 5.75
C HIS A 63 -0.57 -0.45 5.86
N SER A 64 -0.21 -0.79 7.10
CA SER A 64 1.14 -1.26 7.42
C SER A 64 1.18 -2.76 7.68
N ASP A 65 0.02 -3.38 7.93
CA ASP A 65 -0.08 -4.79 8.29
C ASP A 65 -0.82 -5.57 7.23
N GLY A 66 -0.31 -6.75 6.93
CA GLY A 66 -0.97 -7.63 5.98
C GLY A 66 -0.42 -9.04 6.08
N ALA A 67 -1.11 -9.97 5.45
CA ALA A 67 -0.66 -11.36 5.34
C ALA A 67 -0.95 -11.87 3.94
N GLY A 68 -0.11 -12.76 3.47
CA GLY A 68 -0.26 -13.31 2.13
C GLY A 68 0.75 -14.40 1.83
N THR A 69 0.85 -14.75 0.56
CA THR A 69 1.73 -15.80 0.07
C THR A 69 2.81 -15.19 -0.81
N ILE A 70 4.05 -15.60 -0.61
CA ILE A 70 5.15 -15.21 -1.50
C ILE A 70 4.94 -15.91 -2.84
N ILE A 71 4.89 -15.14 -3.92
CA ILE A 71 4.69 -15.66 -5.29
C ILE A 71 5.89 -15.45 -6.19
N GLU A 72 6.82 -14.60 -5.81
CA GLU A 72 8.04 -14.35 -6.58
C GLU A 72 9.14 -13.87 -5.63
N VAL A 73 10.38 -14.22 -5.91
CA VAL A 73 11.53 -13.79 -5.12
C VAL A 73 12.55 -13.12 -6.03
N GLY A 74 13.25 -12.12 -5.51
CA GLY A 74 14.37 -11.50 -6.18
C GLY A 74 15.55 -12.49 -6.28
N LYS A 75 16.46 -12.24 -7.22
CA LYS A 75 17.54 -13.18 -7.53
C LYS A 75 18.50 -13.47 -6.39
N ASP A 76 18.61 -12.55 -5.41
CA ASP A 76 19.53 -12.68 -4.27
C ASP A 76 18.82 -13.14 -2.98
N VAL A 77 17.55 -13.51 -3.08
CA VAL A 77 16.79 -14.04 -1.94
C VAL A 77 17.03 -15.53 -1.83
N ASN A 78 17.36 -15.99 -0.63
CA ASN A 78 17.62 -17.41 -0.34
C ASN A 78 16.37 -18.11 0.23
#